data_410fb43efc58cc3bfac4291246a7367c
#
_entry.id   410fb43efc58cc3bfac4291246a7367c
#
_cell.length_a   1.000
_cell.length_b   1.000
_cell.length_c   1.000
_cell.angle_alpha   90.00
_cell.angle_beta   90.00
_cell.angle_gamma   90.00
#
_symmetry.space_group_name_H-M   'P 1'
#
loop_
_entity.id
_entity.type
_entity.pdbx_description
1 polymer ?
#
loop_
_entity_poly.entity_id
_entity_poly.type
_entity_poly.pdbx_seq_one_letter_code
_entity_poly.pdbx_strand_id
1 'polypeptide(L)'
;MKETINYYYKVYPDKIYEINSGVYFYFNDFKYYFIEFTRTKEEINLLVKISNDLYNKHVLVNTFILTKDNNYFVELNDKIMILLRVNSIESDINTLKDLIY
;
A
#
# COMPACT_ATOMS: atom_id res chain seq x y z
N MET A 1 -0.61 0.66 -15.97
CA MET A 1 -0.35 0.71 -14.52
C MET A 1 0.37 -0.53 -13.99
N LYS A 2 0.08 -1.72 -14.52
CA LYS A 2 0.83 -2.94 -14.16
C LYS A 2 2.32 -2.79 -14.40
N GLU A 3 2.69 -2.25 -15.55
CA GLU A 3 4.09 -2.07 -15.94
C GLU A 3 4.79 -1.11 -15.00
N THR A 4 4.09 -0.08 -14.54
CA THR A 4 4.62 0.89 -13.59
C THR A 4 4.93 0.22 -12.25
N ILE A 5 3.99 -0.59 -11.77
CA ILE A 5 4.17 -1.32 -10.52
C ILE A 5 5.32 -2.31 -10.63
N ASN A 6 5.39 -3.05 -11.73
CA ASN A 6 6.48 -4.00 -11.99
C ASN A 6 7.84 -3.30 -12.06
N TYR A 7 7.86 -2.08 -12.60
CA TYR A 7 9.10 -1.32 -12.76
C TYR A 7 9.66 -0.85 -11.43
N TYR A 8 8.80 -0.33 -10.55
CA TYR A 8 9.27 0.28 -9.30
C TYR A 8 9.32 -0.67 -8.12
N TYR A 9 8.53 -1.74 -8.11
CA TYR A 9 8.36 -2.64 -6.97
C TYR A 9 8.68 -4.09 -7.32
N LYS A 10 8.94 -4.90 -6.30
CA LYS A 10 9.11 -6.35 -6.45
C LYS A 10 7.77 -7.07 -6.30
N VAL A 11 6.72 -6.48 -6.83
CA VAL A 11 5.36 -6.99 -6.77
C VAL A 11 4.84 -7.04 -8.20
N TYR A 12 4.30 -8.18 -8.62
CA TYR A 12 3.97 -8.43 -10.02
C TYR A 12 2.51 -8.85 -10.16
N PRO A 13 1.57 -7.89 -10.16
CA PRO A 13 0.15 -8.22 -10.26
C PRO A 13 -0.21 -8.80 -11.63
N ASP A 14 -1.09 -9.81 -11.64
CA ASP A 14 -1.68 -10.34 -12.87
C ASP A 14 -2.80 -9.43 -13.37
N LYS A 15 -3.64 -9.01 -12.46
CA LYS A 15 -4.78 -8.14 -12.71
C LYS A 15 -4.76 -6.95 -11.78
N ILE A 16 -5.18 -5.80 -12.29
CA ILE A 16 -5.38 -4.61 -11.47
C ILE A 16 -6.83 -4.15 -11.59
N TYR A 17 -7.34 -3.51 -10.53
CA TYR A 17 -8.70 -3.00 -10.46
C TYR A 17 -8.63 -1.51 -10.16
N GLU A 18 -9.30 -0.71 -10.98
CA GLU A 18 -9.26 0.75 -10.82
C GLU A 18 -10.17 1.21 -9.70
N ILE A 19 -9.68 2.20 -8.95
CA ILE A 19 -10.44 2.92 -7.91
C ILE A 19 -10.16 4.42 -8.08
N ASN A 20 -10.86 5.27 -7.33
CA ASN A 20 -10.74 6.71 -7.51
C ASN A 20 -9.33 7.25 -7.31
N SER A 21 -8.59 6.71 -6.36
CA SER A 21 -7.25 7.20 -6.01
C SER A 21 -6.11 6.43 -6.65
N GLY A 22 -6.40 5.39 -7.43
CA GLY A 22 -5.37 4.56 -8.06
C GLY A 22 -5.89 3.19 -8.45
N VAL A 23 -5.22 2.15 -7.99
CA VAL A 23 -5.61 0.76 -8.28
C VAL A 23 -5.41 -0.12 -7.04
N TYR A 24 -6.08 -1.27 -7.04
CA TYR A 24 -5.75 -2.33 -6.10
C TYR A 24 -5.57 -3.64 -6.85
N PHE A 25 -4.90 -4.60 -6.21
CA PHE A 25 -4.64 -5.90 -6.80
C PHE A 25 -4.26 -6.90 -5.70
N TYR A 26 -4.18 -8.17 -6.09
CA TYR A 26 -3.74 -9.24 -5.21
C TYR A 26 -2.42 -9.83 -5.71
N PHE A 27 -1.53 -10.12 -4.78
CA PHE A 27 -0.25 -10.74 -5.09
C PHE A 27 0.22 -11.53 -3.87
N ASN A 28 0.59 -12.81 -4.06
CA ASN A 28 1.05 -13.71 -2.98
C ASN A 28 0.13 -13.71 -1.75
N ASP A 29 -1.18 -13.81 -2.01
CA ASP A 29 -2.22 -13.90 -0.99
C ASP A 29 -2.45 -12.61 -0.19
N PHE A 30 -1.84 -11.51 -0.61
CA PHE A 30 -2.07 -10.21 0.01
C PHE A 30 -2.78 -9.28 -0.96
N LYS A 31 -3.57 -8.37 -0.41
CA LYS A 31 -4.17 -7.28 -1.15
C LYS A 31 -3.26 -6.07 -1.06
N TYR A 32 -3.09 -5.38 -2.18
CA TYR A 32 -2.26 -4.18 -2.27
C TYR A 32 -3.07 -3.03 -2.83
N TYR A 33 -2.73 -1.82 -2.40
CA TYR A 33 -3.25 -0.58 -2.96
C TYR A 33 -2.09 0.24 -3.49
N PHE A 34 -2.15 0.63 -4.75
CA PHE A 34 -1.22 1.60 -5.33
C PHE A 34 -2.02 2.86 -5.58
N ILE A 35 -1.88 3.84 -4.69
CA ILE A 35 -2.78 4.99 -4.62
C ILE A 35 -2.01 6.30 -4.47
N GLU A 36 -2.68 7.40 -4.81
CA GLU A 36 -2.12 8.73 -4.63
C GLU A 36 -2.09 9.10 -3.14
N PHE A 37 -0.94 9.64 -2.72
CA PHE A 37 -0.77 10.19 -1.38
C PHE A 37 -0.91 11.70 -1.48
N THR A 38 -1.96 12.25 -0.87
CA THR A 38 -2.32 13.65 -1.03
C THR A 38 -1.67 14.59 -0.02
N ARG A 39 -0.84 14.06 0.87
CA ARG A 39 -0.10 14.82 1.87
C ARG A 39 1.34 15.02 1.43
N THR A 40 2.16 15.61 2.30
CA THR A 40 3.56 15.91 2.00
C THR A 40 4.45 14.67 2.10
N LYS A 41 5.61 14.72 1.45
CA LYS A 41 6.60 13.63 1.50
C LYS A 41 7.10 13.39 2.92
N GLU A 42 7.21 14.44 3.70
CA GLU A 42 7.68 14.37 5.10
C GLU A 42 6.71 13.56 5.95
N GLU A 43 5.42 13.63 5.68
CA GLU A 43 4.42 12.88 6.41
C GLU A 43 4.50 11.39 6.13
N ILE A 44 5.04 10.98 4.98
CA ILE A 44 5.22 9.57 4.66
C ILE A 44 6.13 8.89 5.69
N ASN A 45 7.26 9.51 6.00
CA ASN A 45 8.20 8.93 6.98
C ASN A 45 7.57 8.77 8.35
N LEU A 46 6.79 9.77 8.76
CA LEU A 46 6.06 9.70 10.04
C LEU A 46 5.04 8.55 10.04
N LEU A 47 4.25 8.45 8.98
CA LEU A 47 3.23 7.41 8.88
C LEU A 47 3.84 6.01 8.78
N VAL A 48 4.97 5.87 8.09
CA VAL A 48 5.70 4.61 8.03
C VAL A 48 6.14 4.18 9.42
N LYS A 49 6.69 5.10 10.19
CA LYS A 49 7.14 4.81 11.55
C LYS A 49 5.98 4.38 12.43
N ILE A 50 4.86 5.11 12.39
CA ILE A 50 3.67 4.79 13.15
C ILE A 50 3.13 3.41 12.73
N SER A 51 3.04 3.15 11.45
CA SER A 51 2.55 1.89 10.91
C SER A 51 3.41 0.71 11.38
N ASN A 52 4.74 0.86 11.33
CA ASN A 52 5.67 -0.18 11.77
C ASN A 52 5.56 -0.42 13.28
N ASP A 53 5.44 0.64 14.08
CA ASP A 53 5.28 0.50 15.52
C ASP A 53 3.98 -0.25 15.87
N LEU A 54 2.90 0.08 15.20
CA LEU A 54 1.61 -0.59 15.41
C LEU A 54 1.67 -2.06 14.97
N TYR A 55 2.29 -2.33 13.83
CA TYR A 55 2.46 -3.69 13.34
C TYR A 55 3.24 -4.55 14.33
N ASN A 56 4.31 -4.00 14.91
CA ASN A 56 5.13 -4.69 15.91
C ASN A 56 4.35 -4.96 17.20
N LYS A 57 3.30 -4.20 17.47
CA LYS A 57 2.40 -4.43 18.61
C LYS A 57 1.20 -5.30 18.25
N HIS A 58 1.26 -5.98 17.10
CA HIS A 58 0.21 -6.86 16.60
C HIS A 58 -1.11 -6.13 16.28
N VAL A 59 -1.03 -4.85 15.98
CA VAL A 59 -2.17 -4.08 15.48
C VAL A 59 -2.22 -4.24 13.96
N LEU A 60 -3.38 -4.59 13.40
CA LEU A 60 -3.54 -4.79 11.97
C LEU A 60 -3.59 -3.43 11.27
N VAL A 61 -2.53 -3.12 10.54
CA VAL A 61 -2.40 -1.87 9.79
C VAL A 61 -1.85 -2.18 8.40
N ASN A 62 -2.07 -1.25 7.47
CA ASN A 62 -1.47 -1.34 6.15
C ASN A 62 0.03 -1.02 6.25
N THR A 63 0.82 -1.79 5.54
CA THR A 63 2.28 -1.62 5.51
C THR A 63 2.69 -0.89 4.25
N PHE A 64 3.49 0.17 4.38
CA PHE A 64 4.10 0.83 3.24
C PHE A 64 5.18 -0.08 2.65
N ILE A 65 5.13 -0.29 1.34
CA ILE A 65 6.06 -1.17 0.63
C ILE A 65 7.14 -0.34 -0.03
N LEU A 66 8.39 -0.75 0.17
CA LEU A 66 9.55 -0.09 -0.44
C LEU A 66 9.64 -0.41 -1.93
N THR A 67 10.06 0.57 -2.71
CA THR A 67 10.46 0.35 -4.10
C THR A 67 11.77 -0.45 -4.15
N LYS A 68 12.16 -0.85 -5.35
CA LYS A 68 13.44 -1.53 -5.59
C LYS A 68 14.64 -0.66 -5.15
N ASP A 69 14.47 0.66 -5.15
CA ASP A 69 15.49 1.62 -4.72
C ASP A 69 15.34 2.05 -3.26
N ASN A 70 14.55 1.32 -2.49
CA ASN A 70 14.33 1.57 -1.06
C ASN A 70 13.66 2.90 -0.74
N ASN A 71 12.73 3.32 -1.60
CA ASN A 71 11.90 4.51 -1.37
C ASN A 71 10.49 4.08 -1.01
N TYR A 72 9.80 4.88 -0.18
CA TYR A 72 8.42 4.59 0.22
C TYR A 72 7.38 5.21 -0.71
N PHE A 73 7.80 5.90 -1.77
CA PHE A 73 6.88 6.53 -2.71
C PHE A 73 7.50 6.61 -4.10
N VAL A 74 6.65 6.88 -5.09
CA VAL A 74 7.04 7.10 -6.48
C VAL A 74 6.38 8.40 -6.92
N GLU A 75 7.10 9.24 -7.66
CA GLU A 75 6.53 10.43 -8.27
C GLU A 75 6.14 10.13 -9.71
N LEU A 76 4.86 10.26 -10.02
CA LEU A 76 4.32 10.05 -11.36
C LEU A 76 3.42 11.22 -11.73
N ASN A 77 3.71 11.90 -12.83
CA ASN A 77 2.89 13.00 -13.35
C ASN A 77 2.56 14.04 -12.25
N ASP A 78 3.59 14.45 -11.50
CA ASP A 78 3.47 15.41 -10.40
C ASP A 78 2.64 14.92 -9.22
N LYS A 79 2.37 13.63 -9.16
CA LYS A 79 1.66 13.01 -8.04
C LYS A 79 2.59 12.10 -7.26
N ILE A 80 2.38 12.05 -5.96
CA ILE A 80 3.09 11.11 -5.09
C ILE A 80 2.22 9.85 -4.99
N MET A 81 2.78 8.71 -5.36
CA MET A 81 2.09 7.42 -5.29
C MET A 81 2.75 6.54 -4.25
N ILE A 82 1.95 5.81 -3.50
CA ILE A 82 2.45 4.86 -2.50
C ILE A 82 1.86 3.48 -2.75
N LEU A 83 2.59 2.45 -2.33
CA LEU A 83 2.11 1.08 -2.38
C LEU A 83 1.91 0.59 -0.94
N LEU A 84 0.69 0.19 -0.64
CA LEU A 84 0.31 -0.33 0.67
C LEU A 84 -0.07 -1.80 0.57
N ARG A 85 0.38 -2.60 1.52
CA ARG A 85 -0.07 -3.98 1.66
C ARG A 85 -1.03 -4.07 2.83
N VAL A 86 -2.19 -4.67 2.59
CA VAL A 86 -3.18 -4.93 3.63
C VAL A 86 -2.72 -6.16 4.42
N ASN A 87 -2.53 -6.00 5.72
CA ASN A 87 -2.05 -7.07 6.59
C ASN A 87 -3.15 -7.78 7.35
N SER A 88 -4.40 -7.46 7.07
CA SER A 88 -5.53 -8.14 7.69
C SER A 88 -5.77 -9.50 7.03
N ILE A 89 -6.31 -10.43 7.80
CA ILE A 89 -6.72 -11.72 7.27
C ILE A 89 -8.03 -11.50 6.51
N GLU A 90 -8.01 -11.71 5.20
CA GLU A 90 -9.17 -11.43 4.36
C GLU A 90 -10.26 -12.51 4.43
N SER A 91 -10.03 -13.58 5.16
CA SER A 91 -11.02 -14.62 5.32
C SER A 91 -12.28 -14.15 6.03
N ASP A 92 -12.24 -13.02 6.72
CA ASP A 92 -13.38 -12.47 7.46
C ASP A 92 -13.56 -10.99 7.12
N ILE A 93 -14.43 -10.74 6.15
CA ILE A 93 -14.74 -9.39 5.70
C ILE A 93 -15.38 -8.55 6.80
N ASN A 94 -16.16 -9.18 7.68
CA ASN A 94 -16.81 -8.47 8.79
C ASN A 94 -15.78 -7.98 9.80
N THR A 95 -14.80 -8.80 10.14
CA THR A 95 -13.70 -8.41 11.00
C THR A 95 -12.92 -7.26 10.36
N LEU A 96 -12.68 -7.32 9.06
CA LEU A 96 -11.99 -6.27 8.35
C LEU A 96 -12.77 -4.93 8.42
N LYS A 97 -14.08 -4.97 8.25
CA LYS A 97 -14.92 -3.79 8.38
C LYS A 97 -14.87 -3.20 9.78
N ASP A 98 -14.91 -4.05 10.79
CA ASP A 98 -14.85 -3.62 12.19
C ASP A 98 -13.51 -2.95 12.51
N LEU A 99 -12.42 -3.38 11.87
CA LEU A 99 -11.11 -2.79 12.06
C LEU A 99 -10.94 -1.45 11.32
N ILE A 100 -11.66 -1.27 10.24
CA ILE A 100 -11.60 -0.03 9.45
C ILE A 100 -12.51 1.04 10.05
N TYR A 101 -13.59 0.66 10.63
CA TYR A 101 -14.56 1.52 11.26
C TYR A 101 -14.47 1.42 12.78
#